data_9166683b3fdb78bef20dad2e0157e4de
#
_entry.id   9166683b3fdb78bef20dad2e0157e4de
#
_cell.length_a   1.000
_cell.length_b   1.000
_cell.length_c   1.000
_cell.angle_alpha   90.00
_cell.angle_beta   90.00
_cell.angle_gamma   90.00
#
_symmetry.space_group_name_H-M   'P 1'
#
loop_
_entity.id
_entity.type
_entity.pdbx_description
1 polymer ?
#
loop_
_entity_poly.entity_id
_entity_poly.type
_entity_poly.pdbx_seq_one_letter_code
_entity_poly.pdbx_strand_id
1 'polypeptide(L)'
;MKEKPTIQRGYMQFVYKGARRERSDITGVKFIPHANGPVRILEPPLWEITEDKQPGESIEEYEDRKKLESETIATKINNLYVAGIDGIDIGASETSDQTRDPSKFCTMIKRRVYGLKEPTYVAYYLDRPNDIREAYIQSIALLMWYNCQANLEATRTSVLTYARDNKFM
;
A
#
# COMPACT_ATOMS: atom_id res chain seq x y z
N MET A 1 -28.38 11.84 -3.71
CA MET A 1 -27.86 10.83 -2.76
C MET A 1 -26.38 10.60 -3.11
N LYS A 2 -25.44 10.96 -2.24
CA LYS A 2 -24.03 10.61 -2.47
C LYS A 2 -23.91 9.11 -2.29
N GLU A 3 -23.55 8.40 -3.34
CA GLU A 3 -23.22 6.97 -3.24
C GLU A 3 -22.13 6.80 -2.19
N LYS A 4 -22.35 5.88 -1.24
CA LYS A 4 -21.29 5.51 -0.29
C LYS A 4 -20.14 4.90 -1.10
N PRO A 5 -18.91 5.35 -0.89
CA PRO A 5 -17.77 4.77 -1.60
C PRO A 5 -17.72 3.26 -1.33
N THR A 6 -17.67 2.48 -2.39
CA THR A 6 -17.56 1.03 -2.27
C THR A 6 -16.14 0.70 -1.82
N ILE A 7 -15.99 0.14 -0.62
CA ILE A 7 -14.70 -0.32 -0.11
C ILE A 7 -14.25 -1.51 -0.95
N GLN A 8 -13.11 -1.39 -1.61
CA GLN A 8 -12.47 -2.50 -2.31
C GLN A 8 -11.59 -3.28 -1.35
N ARG A 9 -11.69 -4.59 -1.40
CA ARG A 9 -10.89 -5.50 -0.59
C ARG A 9 -9.99 -6.35 -1.47
N GLY A 10 -8.75 -6.59 -1.04
CA GLY A 10 -7.79 -7.36 -1.83
C GLY A 10 -6.40 -7.45 -1.23
N TYR A 11 -5.42 -7.60 -2.13
CA TYR A 11 -4.00 -7.70 -1.83
C TYR A 11 -3.21 -6.67 -2.63
N MET A 12 -2.05 -6.26 -2.08
CA MET A 12 -1.04 -5.53 -2.82
C MET A 12 -0.08 -6.50 -3.51
N GLN A 13 0.36 -6.18 -4.69
CA GLN A 13 1.33 -6.96 -5.44
C GLN A 13 2.41 -6.07 -6.04
N PHE A 14 3.69 -6.44 -5.87
CA PHE A 14 4.78 -5.80 -6.59
C PHE A 14 4.78 -6.19 -8.06
N VAL A 15 5.07 -5.22 -8.91
CA VAL A 15 5.32 -5.42 -10.33
C VAL A 15 6.83 -5.46 -10.55
N TYR A 16 7.34 -6.55 -11.11
CA TYR A 16 8.76 -6.76 -11.32
C TYR A 16 9.13 -6.71 -12.79
N LYS A 17 10.33 -6.16 -13.05
CA LYS A 17 10.98 -6.25 -14.35
C LYS A 17 11.87 -7.52 -14.36
N GLY A 18 11.50 -8.49 -15.18
CA GLY A 18 12.26 -9.73 -15.31
C GLY A 18 11.95 -10.79 -14.23
N ALA A 19 12.79 -11.81 -14.15
CA ALA A 19 12.52 -13.03 -13.36
C ALA A 19 13.11 -13.03 -11.95
N ARG A 20 14.02 -12.11 -11.61
CA ARG A 20 14.77 -12.13 -10.34
C ARG A 20 13.94 -11.81 -9.11
N ARG A 21 12.94 -10.95 -9.24
CA ARG A 21 12.08 -10.50 -8.14
C ARG A 21 12.84 -9.88 -6.94
N GLU A 22 13.92 -9.16 -7.22
CA GLU A 22 14.66 -8.39 -6.22
C GLU A 22 14.04 -6.99 -6.06
N ARG A 23 14.37 -6.29 -4.96
CA ARG A 23 13.88 -4.93 -4.72
C ARG A 23 14.19 -4.00 -5.90
N SER A 24 15.38 -4.10 -6.49
CA SER A 24 15.81 -3.32 -7.64
C SER A 24 15.01 -3.59 -8.93
N ASP A 25 14.31 -4.71 -8.98
CA ASP A 25 13.49 -5.12 -10.13
C ASP A 25 12.04 -4.65 -10.00
N ILE A 26 11.66 -4.06 -8.86
CA ILE A 26 10.30 -3.53 -8.65
C ILE A 26 10.13 -2.27 -9.46
N THR A 27 9.20 -2.28 -10.41
CA THR A 27 8.85 -1.16 -11.27
C THR A 27 7.57 -0.46 -10.85
N GLY A 28 6.75 -1.11 -10.03
CA GLY A 28 5.51 -0.56 -9.55
C GLY A 28 4.81 -1.45 -8.53
N VAL A 29 3.63 -1.04 -8.14
CA VAL A 29 2.75 -1.75 -7.22
C VAL A 29 1.33 -1.69 -7.75
N LYS A 30 0.60 -2.78 -7.65
CA LYS A 30 -0.81 -2.84 -8.03
C LYS A 30 -1.66 -3.47 -6.94
N PHE A 31 -2.93 -3.11 -6.94
CA PHE A 31 -3.96 -3.70 -6.09
C PHE A 31 -4.66 -4.83 -6.83
N ILE A 32 -4.78 -5.98 -6.18
CA ILE A 32 -5.49 -7.16 -6.69
C ILE A 32 -6.77 -7.35 -5.88
N PRO A 33 -7.94 -7.13 -6.46
CA PRO A 33 -9.21 -7.36 -5.78
C PRO A 33 -9.36 -8.83 -5.35
N HIS A 34 -9.74 -9.04 -4.09
CA HIS A 34 -10.00 -10.36 -3.56
C HIS A 34 -10.90 -10.28 -2.32
N ALA A 35 -11.95 -11.09 -2.26
CA ALA A 35 -12.96 -11.02 -1.20
C ALA A 35 -12.40 -11.20 0.23
N ASN A 36 -11.33 -11.97 0.37
CA ASN A 36 -10.69 -12.26 1.66
C ASN A 36 -9.35 -11.55 1.86
N GLY A 37 -9.00 -10.60 1.01
CA GLY A 37 -7.75 -9.86 1.14
C GLY A 37 -7.68 -9.01 2.41
N PRO A 38 -6.49 -8.82 3.00
CA PRO A 38 -6.31 -8.04 4.22
C PRO A 38 -6.25 -6.53 3.99
N VAL A 39 -6.12 -6.10 2.73
CA VAL A 39 -6.07 -4.69 2.35
C VAL A 39 -7.45 -4.18 1.98
N ARG A 40 -7.78 -3.00 2.47
CA ARG A 40 -9.02 -2.31 2.10
C ARG A 40 -8.70 -0.93 1.56
N ILE A 41 -9.27 -0.63 0.40
CA ILE A 41 -9.13 0.64 -0.30
C ILE A 41 -10.46 1.36 -0.28
N LEU A 42 -10.50 2.52 0.38
CA LEU A 42 -11.64 3.41 0.42
C LEU A 42 -11.57 4.42 -0.72
N GLU A 43 -10.36 4.91 -1.01
CA GLU A 43 -10.08 5.85 -2.08
C GLU A 43 -8.71 5.47 -2.69
N PRO A 44 -8.60 5.18 -3.99
CA PRO A 44 -7.32 4.88 -4.62
C PRO A 44 -6.40 6.09 -4.58
N PRO A 45 -5.07 5.90 -4.75
CA PRO A 45 -4.15 7.01 -4.81
C PRO A 45 -4.51 8.01 -5.89
N LEU A 46 -4.43 9.29 -5.56
CA LEU A 46 -4.45 10.36 -6.54
C LEU A 46 -3.05 10.51 -7.11
N TRP A 47 -2.95 10.66 -8.40
CA TRP A 47 -1.72 11.03 -9.09
C TRP A 47 -1.91 12.36 -9.81
N GLU A 48 -0.83 13.05 -10.04
CA GLU A 48 -0.86 14.21 -10.90
C GLU A 48 -1.36 13.75 -12.26
N ILE A 49 -2.54 14.21 -12.61
CA ILE A 49 -3.10 13.98 -13.94
C ILE A 49 -2.27 14.83 -14.88
N THR A 50 -1.25 14.26 -15.43
CA THR A 50 -0.60 14.82 -16.59
C THR A 50 -1.53 14.57 -17.76
N GLU A 51 -2.26 15.59 -18.09
CA GLU A 51 -2.97 15.78 -19.34
C GLU A 51 -3.92 14.66 -19.79
N ASP A 52 -5.07 15.07 -20.26
CA ASP A 52 -5.95 14.29 -21.12
C ASP A 52 -5.17 13.70 -22.30
N LYS A 53 -5.77 12.78 -22.99
CA LYS A 53 -5.24 12.14 -24.18
C LYS A 53 -4.41 13.10 -25.04
N GLN A 54 -3.16 12.73 -25.32
CA GLN A 54 -2.26 13.55 -26.10
C GLN A 54 -2.69 13.64 -27.57
N PRO A 55 -2.40 14.77 -28.26
CA PRO A 55 -2.69 14.87 -29.69
C PRO A 55 -2.00 13.74 -30.47
N GLY A 56 -2.76 12.95 -31.23
CA GLY A 56 -2.26 11.83 -32.04
C GLY A 56 -2.19 10.50 -31.31
N GLU A 57 -2.45 10.47 -30.01
CA GLU A 57 -2.53 9.21 -29.23
C GLU A 57 -3.85 8.49 -29.53
N SER A 58 -3.79 7.18 -29.80
CA SER A 58 -4.99 6.36 -29.91
C SER A 58 -5.65 6.15 -28.53
N ILE A 59 -6.90 5.69 -28.51
CA ILE A 59 -7.59 5.37 -27.24
C ILE A 59 -6.85 4.25 -26.51
N GLU A 60 -6.40 3.23 -27.24
CA GLU A 60 -5.68 2.09 -26.69
C GLU A 60 -4.33 2.50 -26.08
N GLU A 61 -3.55 3.32 -26.77
CA GLU A 61 -2.29 3.87 -26.25
C GLU A 61 -2.50 4.73 -25.00
N TYR A 62 -3.58 5.52 -24.97
CA TYR A 62 -3.96 6.30 -23.79
C TYR A 62 -4.32 5.41 -22.60
N GLU A 63 -5.13 4.36 -22.81
CA GLU A 63 -5.50 3.41 -21.77
C GLU A 63 -4.30 2.65 -21.25
N ASP A 64 -3.41 2.20 -22.11
CA ASP A 64 -2.17 1.51 -21.74
C ASP A 64 -1.22 2.43 -20.95
N ARG A 65 -1.09 3.68 -21.38
CA ARG A 65 -0.31 4.68 -20.64
C ARG A 65 -0.91 4.95 -19.26
N LYS A 66 -2.23 5.12 -19.16
CA LYS A 66 -2.91 5.32 -17.88
C LYS A 66 -2.75 4.13 -16.94
N LYS A 67 -2.81 2.93 -17.47
CA LYS A 67 -2.57 1.71 -16.71
C LYS A 67 -1.13 1.65 -16.20
N LEU A 68 -0.15 1.93 -17.05
CA LEU A 68 1.26 1.98 -16.68
C LEU A 68 1.53 3.06 -15.62
N GLU A 69 1.00 4.26 -15.79
CA GLU A 69 1.08 5.34 -14.80
C GLU A 69 0.49 4.93 -13.45
N SER A 70 -0.63 4.21 -13.45
CA SER A 70 -1.27 3.73 -12.22
C SER A 70 -0.43 2.69 -11.46
N GLU A 71 0.41 1.96 -12.16
CA GLU A 71 1.32 0.95 -11.61
C GLU A 71 2.71 1.53 -11.27
N THR A 72 3.00 2.76 -11.68
CA THR A 72 4.32 3.39 -11.49
C THR A 72 4.33 4.28 -10.25
N ILE A 73 5.34 4.10 -9.39
CA ILE A 73 5.49 4.88 -8.16
C ILE A 73 5.79 6.36 -8.46
N ALA A 74 6.57 6.61 -9.50
CA ALA A 74 7.07 7.96 -9.84
C ALA A 74 5.98 8.97 -10.24
N THR A 75 4.79 8.51 -10.62
CA THR A 75 3.66 9.38 -11.02
C THR A 75 2.76 9.81 -9.87
N LYS A 76 3.03 9.30 -8.65
CA LYS A 76 2.22 9.64 -7.48
C LYS A 76 2.57 11.02 -6.94
N ILE A 77 1.56 11.71 -6.43
CA ILE A 77 1.73 13.02 -5.77
C ILE A 77 2.56 12.86 -4.50
N ASN A 78 3.62 13.66 -4.38
CA ASN A 78 4.49 13.63 -3.20
C ASN A 78 3.82 14.29 -1.99
N ASN A 79 4.06 13.74 -0.81
CA ASN A 79 3.63 14.29 0.49
C ASN A 79 2.11 14.47 0.66
N LEU A 80 1.30 13.88 -0.22
CA LEU A 80 -0.16 13.92 -0.08
C LEU A 80 -0.66 12.97 0.99
N TYR A 81 0.02 11.83 1.15
CA TYR A 81 -0.38 10.78 2.07
C TYR A 81 0.63 10.62 3.21
N VAL A 82 0.13 10.18 4.34
CA VAL A 82 0.91 9.78 5.51
C VAL A 82 0.33 8.48 6.07
N ALA A 83 1.20 7.63 6.56
CA ALA A 83 0.79 6.36 7.17
C ALA A 83 1.20 6.26 8.62
N GLY A 84 0.44 5.49 9.37
CA GLY A 84 0.80 4.96 10.67
C GLY A 84 0.86 3.44 10.63
N ILE A 85 1.85 2.86 11.28
CA ILE A 85 1.98 1.41 11.42
C ILE A 85 1.99 1.05 12.89
N ASP A 86 1.05 0.21 13.28
CA ASP A 86 0.99 -0.46 14.58
C ASP A 86 1.32 -1.93 14.39
N GLY A 87 2.53 -2.31 14.78
CA GLY A 87 3.06 -3.64 14.63
C GLY A 87 2.66 -4.58 15.75
N ILE A 88 2.77 -5.87 15.49
CA ILE A 88 2.69 -6.93 16.49
C ILE A 88 3.97 -7.74 16.45
N ASP A 89 4.39 -8.23 17.62
CA ASP A 89 5.49 -9.19 17.71
C ASP A 89 4.93 -10.61 17.62
N ILE A 90 5.13 -11.26 16.48
CA ILE A 90 4.88 -12.68 16.32
C ILE A 90 6.25 -13.37 16.47
N GLY A 91 6.49 -14.03 17.57
CA GLY A 91 7.72 -14.82 17.73
C GLY A 91 8.35 -14.76 19.11
N ALA A 92 7.92 -13.90 20.00
CA ALA A 92 8.42 -13.87 21.36
C ALA A 92 7.74 -14.86 22.30
N SER A 93 6.67 -15.51 21.89
CA SER A 93 5.98 -16.50 22.72
C SER A 93 5.56 -17.71 21.91
N GLU A 94 6.43 -18.69 21.85
CA GLU A 94 6.04 -20.09 21.62
C GLU A 94 5.21 -20.64 22.80
N THR A 95 4.79 -19.80 23.72
CA THR A 95 3.93 -20.16 24.81
C THR A 95 2.48 -20.18 24.36
N SER A 96 1.73 -21.11 24.91
CA SER A 96 0.33 -21.47 24.65
C SER A 96 -0.71 -20.32 24.61
N ASP A 97 -0.29 -19.07 24.72
CA ASP A 97 -1.14 -17.89 24.73
C ASP A 97 -1.35 -17.22 23.37
N GLN A 98 -0.74 -17.74 22.28
CA GLN A 98 -0.97 -17.22 20.93
C GLN A 98 -2.43 -17.24 20.49
N THR A 99 -3.24 -18.10 21.07
CA THR A 99 -4.68 -18.18 20.82
C THR A 99 -5.47 -17.10 21.56
N ARG A 100 -4.87 -16.39 22.50
CA ARG A 100 -5.55 -15.39 23.34
C ARG A 100 -5.27 -13.94 22.97
N ASP A 101 -4.20 -13.66 22.22
CA ASP A 101 -3.91 -12.32 21.76
C ASP A 101 -4.64 -12.03 20.43
N PRO A 102 -5.73 -11.24 20.44
CA PRO A 102 -6.47 -10.88 19.24
C PRO A 102 -5.79 -9.75 18.44
N SER A 103 -4.61 -9.28 18.84
CA SER A 103 -3.94 -8.16 18.19
C SER A 103 -3.62 -8.47 16.74
N LYS A 104 -3.79 -7.46 15.89
CA LYS A 104 -3.53 -7.53 14.48
C LYS A 104 -2.51 -6.48 14.07
N PHE A 105 -1.69 -6.80 13.08
CA PHE A 105 -0.85 -5.82 12.44
C PHE A 105 -1.72 -4.85 11.65
N CYS A 106 -1.51 -3.57 11.84
CA CYS A 106 -2.28 -2.52 11.18
C CYS A 106 -1.38 -1.50 10.49
N THR A 107 -1.70 -1.19 9.25
CA THR A 107 -1.15 -0.05 8.53
C THR A 107 -2.30 0.80 8.04
N MET A 108 -2.35 2.07 8.41
CA MET A 108 -3.40 2.99 7.99
C MET A 108 -2.81 4.13 7.18
N ILE A 109 -3.45 4.46 6.07
CA ILE A 109 -3.06 5.56 5.20
C ILE A 109 -4.11 6.66 5.26
N LYS A 110 -3.63 7.88 5.54
CA LYS A 110 -4.43 9.09 5.60
C LYS A 110 -4.02 10.03 4.49
N ARG A 111 -4.99 10.53 3.73
CA ARG A 111 -4.80 11.65 2.81
C ARG A 111 -4.87 12.96 3.58
N ARG A 112 -3.96 13.85 3.30
CA ARG A 112 -3.98 15.23 3.77
C ARG A 112 -5.01 16.04 2.98
N VAL A 113 -5.17 17.31 3.35
CA VAL A 113 -5.97 18.26 2.54
C VAL A 113 -5.44 18.32 1.11
N TYR A 114 -6.32 18.27 0.15
CA TYR A 114 -5.99 18.40 -1.27
C TYR A 114 -7.09 19.18 -2.00
N GLY A 115 -6.82 20.43 -2.30
CA GLY A 115 -7.83 21.34 -2.82
C GLY A 115 -9.00 21.48 -1.83
N LEU A 116 -10.22 21.17 -2.28
CA LEU A 116 -11.43 21.18 -1.45
C LEU A 116 -11.69 19.84 -0.72
N LYS A 117 -10.78 18.86 -0.88
CA LYS A 117 -10.93 17.54 -0.23
C LYS A 117 -10.39 17.58 1.18
N GLU A 118 -11.26 17.31 2.15
CA GLU A 118 -10.91 17.19 3.56
C GLU A 118 -9.99 15.99 3.84
N PRO A 119 -9.16 16.04 4.90
CA PRO A 119 -8.34 14.92 5.31
C PRO A 119 -9.20 13.71 5.65
N THR A 120 -8.83 12.53 5.16
CA THR A 120 -9.54 11.29 5.47
C THR A 120 -8.62 10.08 5.38
N TYR A 121 -9.01 8.99 6.04
CA TYR A 121 -8.38 7.69 5.83
C TYR A 121 -8.83 7.12 4.48
N VAL A 122 -7.87 6.63 3.70
CA VAL A 122 -8.09 6.19 2.32
C VAL A 122 -7.82 4.72 2.11
N ALA A 123 -7.00 4.10 2.96
CA ALA A 123 -6.70 2.68 2.89
C ALA A 123 -6.17 2.14 4.20
N TYR A 124 -6.26 0.82 4.38
CA TYR A 124 -5.60 0.15 5.48
C TYR A 124 -5.32 -1.33 5.18
N TYR A 125 -4.27 -1.83 5.81
CA TYR A 125 -4.00 -3.25 6.00
C TYR A 125 -4.36 -3.61 7.43
N LEU A 126 -5.07 -4.72 7.62
CA LEU A 126 -5.41 -5.23 8.95
C LEU A 126 -5.48 -6.75 8.90
N ASP A 127 -4.51 -7.42 9.51
CA ASP A 127 -4.48 -8.87 9.59
C ASP A 127 -3.50 -9.35 10.66
N ARG A 128 -3.64 -10.62 11.02
CA ARG A 128 -2.67 -11.39 11.78
C ARG A 128 -2.25 -12.61 10.94
N PRO A 129 -1.31 -12.44 10.00
CA PRO A 129 -0.88 -13.54 9.15
C PRO A 129 -0.08 -14.57 9.95
N ASN A 130 -0.03 -15.81 9.46
CA ASN A 130 0.83 -16.84 10.05
C ASN A 130 2.32 -16.49 9.94
N ASP A 131 2.73 -15.84 8.86
CA ASP A 131 4.06 -15.29 8.67
C ASP A 131 3.98 -13.76 8.70
N ILE A 132 4.60 -13.15 9.69
CA ILE A 132 4.61 -11.69 9.86
C ILE A 132 5.22 -10.95 8.65
N ARG A 133 6.09 -11.60 7.88
CA ARG A 133 6.68 -11.02 6.67
C ARG A 133 5.63 -10.69 5.62
N GLU A 134 4.51 -11.41 5.58
CA GLU A 134 3.36 -11.07 4.72
C GLU A 134 2.79 -9.70 5.07
N ALA A 135 2.65 -9.39 6.37
CA ALA A 135 2.20 -8.07 6.82
C ALA A 135 3.18 -6.97 6.40
N TYR A 136 4.49 -7.22 6.52
CA TYR A 136 5.52 -6.27 6.12
C TYR A 136 5.48 -6.01 4.61
N ILE A 137 5.40 -7.06 3.79
CA ILE A 137 5.32 -6.94 2.33
C ILE A 137 4.08 -6.17 1.90
N GLN A 138 2.91 -6.53 2.43
CA GLN A 138 1.65 -5.85 2.11
C GLN A 138 1.67 -4.38 2.53
N SER A 139 2.21 -4.09 3.71
CA SER A 139 2.32 -2.72 4.21
C SER A 139 3.30 -1.89 3.39
N ILE A 140 4.48 -2.42 3.08
CA ILE A 140 5.47 -1.72 2.24
C ILE A 140 4.90 -1.45 0.84
N ALA A 141 4.26 -2.44 0.23
CA ALA A 141 3.62 -2.29 -1.07
C ALA A 141 2.50 -1.22 -1.03
N LEU A 142 1.72 -1.18 0.04
CA LEU A 142 0.68 -0.18 0.23
C LEU A 142 1.27 1.23 0.37
N LEU A 143 2.35 1.39 1.16
CA LEU A 143 3.08 2.66 1.28
C LEU A 143 3.63 3.15 -0.07
N MET A 144 4.22 2.23 -0.84
CA MET A 144 4.76 2.54 -2.17
C MET A 144 3.64 2.92 -3.14
N TRP A 145 2.49 2.25 -3.08
CA TRP A 145 1.36 2.56 -3.95
C TRP A 145 0.80 3.95 -3.72
N TYR A 146 0.79 4.42 -2.47
CA TYR A 146 0.38 5.79 -2.11
C TYR A 146 1.55 6.79 -2.11
N ASN A 147 2.77 6.38 -2.39
CA ASN A 147 3.97 7.22 -2.29
C ASN A 147 4.02 8.00 -0.97
N CYS A 148 3.90 7.30 0.14
CA CYS A 148 3.84 7.92 1.45
C CYS A 148 4.91 7.41 2.41
N GLN A 149 5.22 8.24 3.38
CA GLN A 149 6.07 7.89 4.52
C GLN A 149 5.21 7.37 5.66
N ALA A 150 5.77 6.47 6.47
CA ALA A 150 5.11 5.91 7.63
C ALA A 150 5.74 6.39 8.94
N ASN A 151 4.89 6.64 9.92
CA ASN A 151 5.26 6.75 11.31
C ASN A 151 5.11 5.39 11.98
N LEU A 152 6.16 4.93 12.65
CA LEU A 152 6.20 3.66 13.36
C LEU A 152 6.18 3.90 14.87
N GLU A 153 5.50 3.03 15.59
CA GLU A 153 5.65 3.00 17.03
C GLU A 153 7.09 2.60 17.43
N ALA A 154 7.71 3.38 18.30
CA ALA A 154 9.14 3.25 18.64
C ALA A 154 9.50 1.90 19.28
N THR A 155 8.54 1.23 19.90
CA THR A 155 8.74 -0.06 20.58
C THR A 155 8.70 -1.27 19.67
N ARG A 156 8.25 -1.12 18.41
CA ARG A 156 8.03 -2.23 17.47
C ARG A 156 8.68 -1.96 16.12
N THR A 157 9.99 -2.15 16.07
CA THR A 157 10.82 -1.77 14.92
C THR A 157 11.09 -2.91 13.92
N SER A 158 10.47 -4.07 14.09
CA SER A 158 10.72 -5.26 13.25
C SER A 158 10.44 -5.00 11.76
N VAL A 159 9.40 -4.24 11.44
CA VAL A 159 9.09 -3.85 10.06
C VAL A 159 10.19 -2.96 9.47
N LEU A 160 10.78 -2.09 10.26
CA LEU A 160 11.88 -1.22 9.85
C LEU A 160 13.15 -2.02 9.55
N THR A 161 13.46 -2.99 10.41
CA THR A 161 14.57 -3.92 10.21
C THR A 161 14.36 -4.71 8.92
N TYR A 162 13.18 -5.27 8.73
CA TYR A 162 12.82 -5.96 7.50
C TYR A 162 12.98 -5.08 6.25
N ALA A 163 12.47 -3.86 6.29
CA ALA A 163 12.56 -2.92 5.18
C ALA A 163 14.01 -2.58 4.83
N ARG A 164 14.86 -2.37 5.83
CA ARG A 164 16.29 -2.10 5.64
C ARG A 164 17.01 -3.30 5.06
N ASP A 165 16.82 -4.49 5.63
CA ASP A 165 17.50 -5.72 5.21
C ASP A 165 17.12 -6.12 3.78
N ASN A 166 15.91 -5.79 3.35
CA ASN A 166 15.42 -6.03 2.00
C ASN A 166 15.53 -4.80 1.07
N LYS A 167 16.28 -3.77 1.47
CA LYS A 167 16.61 -2.59 0.65
C LYS A 167 15.41 -1.75 0.21
N PHE A 168 14.37 -1.68 1.02
CA PHE A 168 13.24 -0.75 0.82
C PHE A 168 13.50 0.66 1.38
N MET A 169 14.61 0.84 2.05
CA MET A 169 15.08 2.10 2.63
C MET A 169 16.48 2.40 2.15
#